data_a326268c97e813e21dda287e8be5f729
#
_entry.id   a326268c97e813e21dda287e8be5f729
#
_cell.length_a   1.000
_cell.length_b   1.000
_cell.length_c   1.000
_cell.angle_alpha   90.00
_cell.angle_beta   90.00
_cell.angle_gamma   90.00
#
_symmetry.space_group_name_H-M   'P 1'
#
loop_
_entity.id
_entity.type
_entity.pdbx_description
1 polymer ?
#
loop_
_entity_poly.entity_id
_entity_poly.type
_entity_poly.pdbx_seq_one_letter_code
_entity_poly.pdbx_strand_id
1 'polypeptide(L)'
;MKLIKSQVVFNPDEHTYMLGDKELSGITSVIGRQLFPDKYRDVPEDVLRKAAERGTMIHSICELVDDMGITHDSDEAQGYKELKDDWGLRYECSEYLVSDNEHYASCIDKVYRENDTDFTLGDIKTTYVLDKESVRWQLSIYAYLFELQNPGCNAVRLIGIWLRGKNHEIVEVERIPSEIVINLLKCDSEGRQFVNPYSISPVTLPDEYRKMERTIQEIVSQAKYWSDKKKEITDGVMMAMVEAGEYSWKGDIISFTRKKDTIRKDFDKKAFEKDYPDLYKKYLKEIPVVGSVTLKTI
;
A
#
# COMPACT_ATOMS: atom_id res chain seq x y z
N MET A 1 16.64 -21.57 -13.14
CA MET A 1 16.18 -22.67 -12.28
C MET A 1 14.66 -22.74 -12.37
N LYS A 2 14.01 -23.91 -12.31
CA LYS A 2 12.55 -24.01 -12.36
C LYS A 2 12.01 -23.92 -10.94
N LEU A 3 10.99 -23.10 -10.71
CA LEU A 3 10.34 -22.95 -9.42
C LEU A 3 9.60 -24.23 -9.00
N ILE A 4 9.65 -24.55 -7.71
CA ILE A 4 9.00 -25.75 -7.13
C ILE A 4 7.54 -25.41 -6.82
N LYS A 5 6.62 -26.22 -7.35
CA LYS A 5 5.20 -26.07 -7.05
C LYS A 5 4.91 -26.47 -5.61
N SER A 6 4.15 -25.65 -4.90
CA SER A 6 3.63 -25.97 -3.57
C SER A 6 2.70 -27.18 -3.62
N GLN A 7 2.66 -27.96 -2.53
CA GLN A 7 1.65 -29.02 -2.31
C GLN A 7 0.36 -28.47 -1.71
N VAL A 8 0.35 -27.20 -1.32
CA VAL A 8 -0.82 -26.51 -0.77
C VAL A 8 -1.84 -26.27 -1.87
N VAL A 9 -3.11 -26.49 -1.55
CA VAL A 9 -4.25 -26.14 -2.39
C VAL A 9 -4.91 -24.90 -1.81
N PHE A 10 -5.09 -23.88 -2.62
CA PHE A 10 -5.81 -22.66 -2.27
C PHE A 10 -7.25 -22.74 -2.73
N ASN A 11 -8.20 -22.49 -1.82
CA ASN A 11 -9.61 -22.32 -2.13
C ASN A 11 -9.93 -20.81 -2.18
N PRO A 12 -10.21 -20.24 -3.36
CA PRO A 12 -10.46 -18.81 -3.50
C PRO A 12 -11.79 -18.36 -2.88
N ASP A 13 -12.82 -19.24 -2.83
CA ASP A 13 -14.15 -18.89 -2.32
C ASP A 13 -14.13 -18.73 -0.79
N GLU A 14 -13.40 -19.60 -0.09
CA GLU A 14 -13.27 -19.58 1.36
C GLU A 14 -11.99 -18.88 1.83
N HIS A 15 -11.11 -18.53 0.89
CA HIS A 15 -9.79 -17.96 1.14
C HIS A 15 -8.94 -18.81 2.10
N THR A 16 -8.98 -20.13 1.93
CA THR A 16 -8.30 -21.11 2.79
C THR A 16 -7.16 -21.80 2.06
N TYR A 17 -6.13 -22.18 2.81
CA TYR A 17 -4.95 -22.90 2.33
C TYR A 17 -4.91 -24.30 2.95
N MET A 18 -4.99 -25.34 2.14
CA MET A 18 -5.03 -26.73 2.58
C MET A 18 -3.78 -27.51 2.20
N LEU A 19 -3.14 -28.16 3.17
CA LEU A 19 -2.08 -29.15 2.95
C LEU A 19 -2.61 -30.55 3.34
N GLY A 20 -3.11 -31.29 2.37
CA GLY A 20 -3.93 -32.48 2.66
C GLY A 20 -5.18 -32.08 3.44
N ASP A 21 -5.36 -32.65 4.63
CA ASP A 21 -6.50 -32.35 5.52
C ASP A 21 -6.19 -31.22 6.52
N LYS A 22 -4.99 -30.66 6.50
CA LYS A 22 -4.58 -29.59 7.42
C LYS A 22 -4.77 -28.22 6.79
N GLU A 23 -5.53 -27.34 7.46
CA GLU A 23 -5.61 -25.94 7.10
C GLU A 23 -4.38 -25.18 7.64
N LEU A 24 -3.78 -24.36 6.77
CA LEU A 24 -2.64 -23.51 7.08
C LEU A 24 -3.10 -22.06 7.20
N SER A 25 -2.44 -21.31 8.07
CA SER A 25 -2.75 -19.90 8.27
C SER A 25 -2.21 -19.03 7.12
N GLY A 26 -3.09 -18.21 6.54
CA GLY A 26 -2.71 -17.23 5.53
C GLY A 26 -1.88 -16.10 6.11
N ILE A 27 -0.85 -15.65 5.38
CA ILE A 27 0.09 -14.61 5.85
C ILE A 27 -0.58 -13.26 6.09
N THR A 28 -1.57 -12.88 5.31
CA THR A 28 -2.34 -11.65 5.54
C THR A 28 -3.07 -11.66 6.88
N SER A 29 -3.57 -12.83 7.30
CA SER A 29 -4.20 -13.02 8.62
C SER A 29 -3.17 -12.92 9.76
N VAL A 30 -1.96 -13.49 9.58
CA VAL A 30 -0.86 -13.34 10.54
C VAL A 30 -0.49 -11.87 10.73
N ILE A 31 -0.29 -11.14 9.63
CA ILE A 31 0.02 -9.72 9.64
C ILE A 31 -1.07 -8.92 10.35
N GLY A 32 -2.34 -9.21 10.04
CA GLY A 32 -3.48 -8.57 10.70
C GLY A 32 -3.44 -8.72 12.21
N ARG A 33 -3.41 -9.98 12.71
CA ARG A 33 -3.51 -10.24 14.16
C ARG A 33 -2.26 -9.88 14.97
N GLN A 34 -1.07 -9.97 14.35
CA GLN A 34 0.20 -9.75 15.06
C GLN A 34 0.72 -8.31 14.97
N LEU A 35 0.49 -7.63 13.85
CA LEU A 35 1.10 -6.34 13.57
C LEU A 35 0.09 -5.19 13.49
N PHE A 36 -1.10 -5.44 12.93
CA PHE A 36 -2.10 -4.40 12.66
C PHE A 36 -3.52 -4.80 13.10
N PRO A 37 -3.73 -5.20 14.38
CA PRO A 37 -5.01 -5.76 14.85
C PRO A 37 -6.19 -4.78 14.72
N ASP A 38 -5.92 -3.48 14.71
CA ASP A 38 -6.93 -2.43 14.66
C ASP A 38 -7.12 -1.81 13.28
N LYS A 39 -6.39 -2.28 12.26
CA LYS A 39 -6.34 -1.65 10.94
C LYS A 39 -7.71 -1.45 10.28
N TYR A 40 -8.64 -2.36 10.50
CA TYR A 40 -9.96 -2.35 9.88
C TYR A 40 -11.10 -2.33 10.90
N ARG A 41 -10.83 -2.07 12.19
CA ARG A 41 -11.80 -2.15 13.28
C ARG A 41 -13.05 -1.31 13.04
N ASP A 42 -12.87 -0.09 12.53
CA ASP A 42 -13.96 0.88 12.34
C ASP A 42 -14.41 1.00 10.87
N VAL A 43 -13.98 0.09 9.99
CA VAL A 43 -14.36 0.10 8.57
C VAL A 43 -15.61 -0.76 8.38
N PRO A 44 -16.71 -0.20 7.81
CA PRO A 44 -17.92 -0.96 7.53
C PRO A 44 -17.64 -2.17 6.63
N GLU A 45 -18.29 -3.30 6.91
CA GLU A 45 -18.08 -4.56 6.22
C GLU A 45 -18.38 -4.47 4.70
N ASP A 46 -19.39 -3.72 4.32
CA ASP A 46 -19.74 -3.50 2.91
C ASP A 46 -18.64 -2.74 2.15
N VAL A 47 -17.91 -1.85 2.82
CA VAL A 47 -16.76 -1.13 2.25
C VAL A 47 -15.59 -2.09 2.05
N LEU A 48 -15.32 -2.96 3.05
CA LEU A 48 -14.27 -3.97 2.94
C LEU A 48 -14.57 -4.96 1.81
N ARG A 49 -15.81 -5.45 1.72
CA ARG A 49 -16.23 -6.37 0.65
C ARG A 49 -16.05 -5.76 -0.74
N LYS A 50 -16.52 -4.53 -0.96
CA LYS A 50 -16.35 -3.83 -2.25
C LYS A 50 -14.88 -3.61 -2.59
N ALA A 51 -14.04 -3.32 -1.59
CA ALA A 51 -12.60 -3.17 -1.79
C ALA A 51 -11.95 -4.49 -2.18
N ALA A 52 -12.34 -5.61 -1.56
CA ALA A 52 -11.86 -6.96 -1.89
C ALA A 52 -12.29 -7.37 -3.32
N GLU A 53 -13.58 -7.22 -3.66
CA GLU A 53 -14.10 -7.51 -5.02
C GLU A 53 -13.35 -6.73 -6.10
N ARG A 54 -13.11 -5.43 -5.86
CA ARG A 54 -12.30 -4.61 -6.76
C ARG A 54 -10.85 -5.12 -6.85
N GLY A 55 -10.24 -5.47 -5.72
CA GLY A 55 -8.90 -6.03 -5.66
C GLY A 55 -8.79 -7.26 -6.55
N THR A 56 -9.65 -8.26 -6.33
CA THR A 56 -9.69 -9.51 -7.10
C THR A 56 -9.83 -9.25 -8.61
N MET A 57 -10.72 -8.33 -9.00
CA MET A 57 -10.90 -7.97 -10.41
C MET A 57 -9.60 -7.41 -11.01
N ILE A 58 -8.91 -6.50 -10.32
CA ILE A 58 -7.67 -5.88 -10.82
C ILE A 58 -6.54 -6.93 -10.90
N HIS A 59 -6.41 -7.82 -9.90
CA HIS A 59 -5.44 -8.93 -9.96
C HIS A 59 -5.67 -9.81 -11.19
N SER A 60 -6.93 -10.22 -11.45
CA SER A 60 -7.28 -11.02 -12.64
C SER A 60 -6.96 -10.30 -13.95
N ILE A 61 -7.19 -8.98 -14.02
CA ILE A 61 -6.83 -8.18 -15.21
C ILE A 61 -5.31 -8.15 -15.41
N CYS A 62 -4.54 -7.97 -14.34
CA CYS A 62 -3.06 -7.98 -14.42
C CYS A 62 -2.53 -9.37 -14.84
N GLU A 63 -3.18 -10.44 -14.41
CA GLU A 63 -2.84 -11.80 -14.83
C GLU A 63 -3.10 -12.00 -16.33
N LEU A 64 -4.24 -11.55 -16.86
CA LEU A 64 -4.53 -11.60 -18.30
C LEU A 64 -3.52 -10.80 -19.13
N VAL A 65 -3.05 -9.65 -18.64
CA VAL A 65 -1.99 -8.87 -19.30
C VAL A 65 -0.69 -9.67 -19.36
N ASP A 66 -0.35 -10.42 -18.32
CA ASP A 66 0.87 -11.22 -18.27
C ASP A 66 0.79 -12.48 -19.15
N ASP A 67 -0.27 -13.26 -19.02
CA ASP A 67 -0.39 -14.57 -19.64
C ASP A 67 -0.73 -14.50 -21.14
N MET A 68 -1.55 -13.55 -21.53
CA MET A 68 -2.09 -13.46 -22.91
C MET A 68 -1.61 -12.24 -23.66
N GLY A 69 -0.92 -11.30 -23.01
CA GLY A 69 -0.56 -10.00 -23.61
C GLY A 69 -1.78 -9.15 -23.97
N ILE A 70 -2.96 -9.50 -23.42
CA ILE A 70 -4.21 -8.78 -23.72
C ILE A 70 -4.22 -7.48 -22.90
N THR A 71 -4.33 -6.36 -23.60
CA THR A 71 -4.54 -5.06 -22.96
C THR A 71 -6.05 -4.91 -22.69
N HIS A 72 -6.43 -4.80 -21.43
CA HIS A 72 -7.79 -4.41 -21.05
C HIS A 72 -7.91 -2.88 -21.09
N ASP A 73 -9.10 -2.35 -21.43
CA ASP A 73 -9.34 -0.90 -21.58
C ASP A 73 -9.43 -0.14 -20.23
N SER A 74 -9.04 -0.77 -19.11
CA SER A 74 -9.01 -0.10 -17.80
C SER A 74 -7.71 0.68 -17.61
N ASP A 75 -7.80 1.81 -16.90
CA ASP A 75 -6.65 2.61 -16.52
C ASP A 75 -5.61 1.78 -15.74
N GLU A 76 -6.07 0.85 -14.88
CA GLU A 76 -5.19 -0.01 -14.08
C GLU A 76 -4.41 -1.01 -14.95
N ALA A 77 -5.02 -1.59 -15.98
CA ALA A 77 -4.32 -2.50 -16.90
C ALA A 77 -3.24 -1.78 -17.69
N GLN A 78 -3.55 -0.58 -18.16
CA GLN A 78 -2.59 0.27 -18.87
C GLN A 78 -1.44 0.68 -17.95
N GLY A 79 -1.76 1.15 -16.73
CA GLY A 79 -0.75 1.51 -15.73
C GLY A 79 0.13 0.33 -15.32
N TYR A 80 -0.45 -0.87 -15.17
CA TYR A 80 0.34 -2.07 -14.89
C TYR A 80 1.32 -2.41 -16.01
N LYS A 81 0.87 -2.31 -17.26
CA LYS A 81 1.73 -2.54 -18.43
C LYS A 81 2.87 -1.51 -18.50
N GLU A 82 2.55 -0.22 -18.34
CA GLU A 82 3.54 0.86 -18.31
C GLU A 82 4.60 0.61 -17.22
N LEU A 83 4.18 0.25 -16.01
CA LEU A 83 5.09 -0.08 -14.91
C LEU A 83 5.99 -1.27 -15.23
N LYS A 84 5.45 -2.34 -15.85
CA LYS A 84 6.26 -3.50 -16.28
C LYS A 84 7.34 -3.11 -17.27
N ASP A 85 6.97 -2.34 -18.29
CA ASP A 85 7.87 -1.91 -19.34
C ASP A 85 8.95 -0.97 -18.79
N ASP A 86 8.56 -0.01 -17.97
CA ASP A 86 9.44 0.98 -17.34
C ASP A 86 10.47 0.36 -16.39
N TRP A 87 10.07 -0.68 -15.65
CA TRP A 87 10.93 -1.38 -14.70
C TRP A 87 11.63 -2.61 -15.29
N GLY A 88 11.36 -2.93 -16.55
CA GLY A 88 11.93 -4.08 -17.24
C GLY A 88 11.60 -5.42 -16.57
N LEU A 89 10.38 -5.55 -16.00
CA LEU A 89 9.96 -6.72 -15.26
C LEU A 89 9.71 -7.91 -16.19
N ARG A 90 10.48 -8.99 -16.00
CA ARG A 90 10.38 -10.22 -16.79
C ARG A 90 9.47 -11.22 -16.06
N TYR A 91 8.24 -11.32 -16.51
CA TYR A 91 7.22 -12.20 -15.93
C TYR A 91 7.66 -13.66 -15.87
N GLU A 92 7.49 -14.28 -14.72
CA GLU A 92 7.69 -15.72 -14.48
C GLU A 92 6.39 -16.44 -14.21
N CYS A 93 5.62 -15.97 -13.21
CA CYS A 93 4.29 -16.49 -12.90
C CYS A 93 3.49 -15.52 -12.02
N SER A 94 2.16 -15.71 -12.02
CA SER A 94 1.21 -15.08 -11.09
C SER A 94 0.74 -16.10 -10.06
N GLU A 95 0.16 -15.61 -8.97
CA GLU A 95 -0.52 -16.40 -7.95
C GLU A 95 0.34 -17.60 -7.49
N TYR A 96 1.62 -17.33 -7.21
CA TYR A 96 2.57 -18.39 -6.85
C TYR A 96 2.41 -18.79 -5.38
N LEU A 97 1.89 -20.00 -5.16
CA LEU A 97 1.70 -20.56 -3.82
C LEU A 97 3.03 -20.91 -3.15
N VAL A 98 3.23 -20.39 -1.94
CA VAL A 98 4.37 -20.66 -1.07
C VAL A 98 3.90 -21.12 0.31
N SER A 99 4.70 -21.96 0.97
CA SER A 99 4.38 -22.51 2.28
C SER A 99 5.64 -22.96 3.02
N ASP A 100 5.57 -22.98 4.35
CA ASP A 100 6.52 -23.70 5.20
C ASP A 100 6.20 -25.20 5.31
N ASN A 101 5.10 -25.66 4.71
CA ASN A 101 4.53 -27.01 4.80
C ASN A 101 4.17 -27.44 6.23
N GLU A 102 4.02 -26.49 7.15
CA GLU A 102 3.73 -26.79 8.54
C GLU A 102 2.60 -25.93 9.10
N HIS A 103 2.72 -24.62 9.06
CA HIS A 103 1.79 -23.69 9.69
C HIS A 103 1.23 -22.61 8.75
N TYR A 104 2.01 -22.22 7.74
CA TYR A 104 1.75 -21.03 6.96
C TYR A 104 1.77 -21.27 5.46
N ALA A 105 0.85 -20.60 4.79
CA ALA A 105 0.86 -20.52 3.33
C ALA A 105 0.40 -19.16 2.85
N SER A 106 0.74 -18.84 1.63
CA SER A 106 0.22 -17.66 0.95
C SER A 106 0.35 -17.80 -0.56
N CYS A 107 -0.27 -16.87 -1.27
CA CYS A 107 -0.16 -16.71 -2.70
C CYS A 107 0.58 -15.41 -2.99
N ILE A 108 1.69 -15.47 -3.74
CA ILE A 108 2.45 -14.30 -4.19
C ILE A 108 1.83 -13.83 -5.49
N ASP A 109 1.35 -12.59 -5.53
CA ASP A 109 0.62 -12.07 -6.70
C ASP A 109 1.46 -12.15 -7.97
N LYS A 110 2.73 -11.74 -7.91
CA LYS A 110 3.63 -11.68 -9.07
C LYS A 110 5.05 -12.12 -8.71
N VAL A 111 5.60 -12.97 -9.57
CA VAL A 111 7.03 -13.35 -9.54
C VAL A 111 7.64 -12.95 -10.87
N TYR A 112 8.74 -12.20 -10.81
CA TYR A 112 9.49 -11.77 -11.96
C TYR A 112 10.91 -12.34 -11.89
N ARG A 113 11.44 -12.75 -13.03
CA ARG A 113 12.77 -13.35 -13.12
C ARG A 113 13.83 -12.29 -13.41
N GLU A 114 14.82 -12.15 -12.54
CA GLU A 114 15.99 -11.30 -12.79
C GLU A 114 17.09 -12.07 -13.55
N ASN A 115 17.39 -13.29 -13.07
CA ASN A 115 18.31 -14.22 -13.71
C ASN A 115 17.97 -15.68 -13.36
N ASP A 116 18.90 -16.61 -13.47
CA ASP A 116 18.63 -18.05 -13.23
C ASP A 116 18.26 -18.39 -11.79
N THR A 117 18.69 -17.58 -10.81
CA THR A 117 18.51 -17.82 -9.37
C THR A 117 17.83 -16.67 -8.63
N ASP A 118 17.81 -15.48 -9.23
CA ASP A 118 17.33 -14.29 -8.56
C ASP A 118 15.97 -13.83 -9.12
N PHE A 119 15.09 -13.45 -8.21
CA PHE A 119 13.70 -13.09 -8.51
C PHE A 119 13.30 -11.80 -7.81
N THR A 120 12.41 -11.07 -8.43
CA THR A 120 11.64 -9.97 -7.82
C THR A 120 10.26 -10.49 -7.44
N LEU A 121 9.83 -10.26 -6.21
CA LEU A 121 8.47 -10.57 -5.75
C LEU A 121 7.63 -9.30 -5.73
N GLY A 122 6.45 -9.37 -6.33
CA GLY A 122 5.51 -8.26 -6.44
C GLY A 122 4.19 -8.55 -5.75
N ASP A 123 3.64 -7.53 -5.11
CA ASP A 123 2.34 -7.56 -4.47
C ASP A 123 1.49 -6.38 -4.97
N ILE A 124 0.31 -6.68 -5.53
CA ILE A 124 -0.58 -5.69 -6.13
C ILE A 124 -1.50 -5.10 -5.06
N LYS A 125 -1.57 -3.79 -4.99
CA LYS A 125 -2.46 -3.06 -4.07
C LYS A 125 -3.33 -2.07 -4.81
N THR A 126 -4.65 -2.13 -4.53
CA THR A 126 -5.68 -1.26 -5.12
C THR A 126 -6.29 -0.31 -4.10
N THR A 127 -5.69 -0.19 -2.91
CA THR A 127 -6.12 0.65 -1.81
C THR A 127 -6.01 2.14 -2.15
N TYR A 128 -6.75 3.00 -1.42
CA TYR A 128 -6.72 4.44 -1.65
C TYR A 128 -5.33 5.05 -1.44
N VAL A 129 -4.61 4.55 -0.45
CA VAL A 129 -3.21 4.89 -0.16
C VAL A 129 -2.44 3.58 0.03
N LEU A 130 -1.22 3.53 -0.50
CA LEU A 130 -0.34 2.37 -0.31
C LEU A 130 0.22 2.38 1.12
N ASP A 131 -0.12 1.35 1.89
CA ASP A 131 0.48 1.09 3.21
C ASP A 131 1.81 0.36 3.02
N LYS A 132 2.88 1.14 2.90
CA LYS A 132 4.23 0.64 2.61
C LYS A 132 4.74 -0.32 3.69
N GLU A 133 4.40 -0.08 4.96
CA GLU A 133 4.86 -0.93 6.06
C GLU A 133 4.16 -2.30 6.03
N SER A 134 2.85 -2.32 5.76
CA SER A 134 2.12 -3.57 5.57
C SER A 134 2.64 -4.38 4.38
N VAL A 135 2.93 -3.72 3.26
CA VAL A 135 3.51 -4.34 2.06
C VAL A 135 4.92 -4.86 2.34
N ARG A 136 5.74 -4.10 3.07
CA ARG A 136 7.08 -4.50 3.49
C ARG A 136 7.08 -5.81 4.29
N TRP A 137 6.20 -5.92 5.27
CA TRP A 137 6.04 -7.14 6.07
C TRP A 137 5.57 -8.30 5.21
N GLN A 138 4.55 -8.10 4.40
CA GLN A 138 3.97 -9.14 3.55
C GLN A 138 5.00 -9.71 2.58
N LEU A 139 5.68 -8.84 1.83
CA LEU A 139 6.71 -9.25 0.86
C LEU A 139 7.95 -9.87 1.54
N SER A 140 8.32 -9.43 2.75
CA SER A 140 9.44 -10.04 3.48
C SER A 140 9.12 -11.47 3.95
N ILE A 141 7.88 -11.73 4.37
CA ILE A 141 7.43 -13.08 4.70
C ILE A 141 7.34 -13.94 3.42
N TYR A 142 6.85 -13.38 2.32
CA TYR A 142 6.84 -14.04 1.03
C TYR A 142 8.25 -14.45 0.58
N ALA A 143 9.22 -13.54 0.70
CA ALA A 143 10.62 -13.82 0.38
C ALA A 143 11.18 -14.98 1.20
N TYR A 144 10.89 -15.01 2.50
CA TYR A 144 11.29 -16.10 3.39
C TYR A 144 10.69 -17.45 2.94
N LEU A 145 9.36 -17.51 2.72
CA LEU A 145 8.68 -18.73 2.29
C LEU A 145 9.10 -19.16 0.86
N PHE A 146 9.30 -18.19 -0.02
CA PHE A 146 9.75 -18.43 -1.39
C PHE A 146 11.14 -19.11 -1.43
N GLU A 147 12.10 -18.59 -0.67
CA GLU A 147 13.45 -19.15 -0.57
C GLU A 147 13.47 -20.50 0.14
N LEU A 148 12.61 -20.68 1.16
CA LEU A 148 12.43 -21.97 1.85
C LEU A 148 11.93 -23.05 0.88
N GLN A 149 10.95 -22.71 0.03
CA GLN A 149 10.36 -23.63 -0.94
C GLN A 149 11.28 -23.88 -2.14
N ASN A 150 12.12 -22.91 -2.52
CA ASN A 150 13.00 -22.95 -3.68
C ASN A 150 14.48 -22.84 -3.28
N PRO A 151 15.10 -23.90 -2.72
CA PRO A 151 16.51 -23.86 -2.33
C PRO A 151 17.44 -23.45 -3.48
N GLY A 152 18.23 -22.42 -3.25
CA GLY A 152 19.14 -21.85 -4.26
C GLY A 152 18.52 -20.75 -5.14
N CYS A 153 17.27 -20.37 -4.91
CA CYS A 153 16.68 -19.16 -5.44
C CYS A 153 16.68 -18.05 -4.37
N ASN A 154 16.79 -16.79 -4.81
CA ASN A 154 16.82 -15.62 -3.95
C ASN A 154 15.74 -14.62 -4.35
N ALA A 155 15.02 -14.09 -3.39
CA ALA A 155 14.15 -12.93 -3.57
C ALA A 155 14.99 -11.66 -3.36
N VAL A 156 15.55 -11.13 -4.43
CA VAL A 156 16.53 -10.01 -4.37
C VAL A 156 15.87 -8.66 -4.36
N ARG A 157 14.62 -8.54 -4.83
CA ARG A 157 13.88 -7.30 -4.88
C ARG A 157 12.41 -7.52 -4.49
N LEU A 158 11.86 -6.62 -3.70
CA LEU A 158 10.49 -6.67 -3.18
C LEU A 158 9.75 -5.40 -3.60
N ILE A 159 8.67 -5.54 -4.35
CA ILE A 159 7.95 -4.40 -4.92
C ILE A 159 6.46 -4.43 -4.62
N GLY A 160 5.94 -3.33 -4.09
CA GLY A 160 4.51 -3.06 -4.04
C GLY A 160 4.07 -2.39 -5.35
N ILE A 161 3.12 -2.98 -6.04
CA ILE A 161 2.56 -2.47 -7.29
C ILE A 161 1.21 -1.81 -6.95
N TRP A 162 1.18 -0.49 -6.90
CA TRP A 162 -0.03 0.24 -6.56
C TRP A 162 -0.76 0.72 -7.80
N LEU A 163 -2.05 0.33 -7.92
CA LEU A 163 -2.90 0.62 -9.06
C LEU A 163 -4.22 1.24 -8.60
N ARG A 164 -4.51 2.49 -8.99
CA ARG A 164 -5.72 3.19 -8.61
C ARG A 164 -6.21 4.16 -9.70
N GLY A 165 -7.06 3.69 -10.61
CA GLY A 165 -7.46 4.45 -11.78
C GLY A 165 -6.23 4.84 -12.59
N LYS A 166 -6.10 6.12 -12.92
CA LYS A 166 -4.93 6.65 -13.66
C LYS A 166 -3.65 6.75 -12.83
N ASN A 167 -3.73 6.57 -11.51
CA ASN A 167 -2.55 6.62 -10.66
C ASN A 167 -1.98 5.22 -10.50
N HIS A 168 -0.71 5.07 -10.80
CA HIS A 168 0.03 3.83 -10.65
C HIS A 168 1.47 4.11 -10.25
N GLU A 169 2.01 3.24 -9.40
CA GLU A 169 3.38 3.39 -8.88
C GLU A 169 3.93 2.03 -8.46
N ILE A 170 5.21 1.78 -8.73
CA ILE A 170 5.95 0.71 -8.06
C ILE A 170 6.74 1.33 -6.91
N VAL A 171 6.62 0.72 -5.74
CA VAL A 171 7.39 1.07 -4.55
C VAL A 171 8.24 -0.13 -4.16
N GLU A 172 9.56 0.02 -4.28
CA GLU A 172 10.48 -0.95 -3.74
C GLU A 172 10.55 -0.81 -2.21
N VAL A 173 10.47 -1.95 -1.51
CA VAL A 173 10.52 -1.99 -0.05
C VAL A 173 11.74 -2.75 0.42
N GLU A 174 12.36 -2.25 1.49
CA GLU A 174 13.49 -2.90 2.11
C GLU A 174 13.06 -4.20 2.81
N ARG A 175 13.78 -5.29 2.57
CA ARG A 175 13.50 -6.58 3.18
C ARG A 175 13.75 -6.55 4.69
N ILE A 176 12.79 -7.08 5.44
CA ILE A 176 12.96 -7.33 6.87
C ILE A 176 13.88 -8.56 7.04
N PRO A 177 14.87 -8.51 7.95
CA PRO A 177 15.76 -9.65 8.22
C PRO A 177 14.98 -10.94 8.53
N SER A 178 15.44 -12.05 7.97
CA SER A 178 14.75 -13.34 8.07
C SER A 178 14.56 -13.81 9.52
N GLU A 179 15.50 -13.51 10.42
CA GLU A 179 15.40 -13.83 11.85
C GLU A 179 14.22 -13.11 12.52
N ILE A 180 13.88 -11.90 12.10
CA ILE A 180 12.71 -11.15 12.60
C ILE A 180 11.42 -11.77 12.06
N VAL A 181 11.40 -12.12 10.78
CA VAL A 181 10.27 -12.82 10.14
C VAL A 181 10.02 -14.17 10.82
N ILE A 182 11.06 -14.97 11.05
CA ILE A 182 10.97 -16.26 11.73
C ILE A 182 10.43 -16.08 13.15
N ASN A 183 10.89 -15.04 13.88
CA ASN A 183 10.40 -14.77 15.22
C ASN A 183 8.91 -14.37 15.23
N LEU A 184 8.47 -13.57 14.26
CA LEU A 184 7.04 -13.25 14.07
C LEU A 184 6.20 -14.51 13.89
N LEU A 185 6.58 -15.36 12.93
CA LEU A 185 5.87 -16.59 12.62
C LEU A 185 5.86 -17.56 13.81
N LYS A 186 6.99 -17.68 14.52
CA LYS A 186 7.09 -18.49 15.74
C LYS A 186 6.18 -17.96 16.86
N CYS A 187 6.17 -16.65 17.11
CA CYS A 187 5.26 -16.07 18.10
C CYS A 187 3.81 -16.38 17.76
N ASP A 188 3.45 -16.27 16.48
CA ASP A 188 2.11 -16.54 16.02
C ASP A 188 1.70 -18.02 16.19
N SER A 189 2.55 -18.98 15.79
CA SER A 189 2.28 -20.42 15.95
C SER A 189 2.18 -20.87 17.42
N GLU A 190 2.88 -20.17 18.32
CA GLU A 190 2.85 -20.41 19.76
C GLU A 190 1.71 -19.64 20.48
N GLY A 191 0.87 -18.89 19.74
CA GLY A 191 -0.20 -18.06 20.33
C GLY A 191 0.32 -16.88 21.18
N ARG A 192 1.56 -16.43 20.95
CA ARG A 192 2.17 -15.31 21.64
C ARG A 192 2.10 -14.04 20.79
N GLN A 193 1.98 -12.90 21.44
CA GLN A 193 2.06 -11.62 20.75
C GLN A 193 3.51 -11.33 20.33
N PHE A 194 3.72 -10.99 19.08
CA PHE A 194 5.00 -10.54 18.56
C PHE A 194 5.27 -9.08 18.95
N VAL A 195 6.49 -8.80 19.39
CA VAL A 195 6.95 -7.42 19.66
C VAL A 195 7.65 -6.92 18.41
N ASN A 196 6.96 -6.06 17.66
CA ASN A 196 7.49 -5.48 16.42
C ASN A 196 8.65 -4.51 16.73
N PRO A 197 9.91 -4.81 16.33
CA PRO A 197 11.04 -3.94 16.62
C PRO A 197 11.01 -2.61 15.86
N TYR A 198 10.17 -2.49 14.84
CA TYR A 198 9.97 -1.27 14.06
C TYR A 198 8.77 -0.44 14.53
N SER A 199 7.98 -0.97 15.50
CA SER A 199 6.87 -0.20 16.06
C SER A 199 7.40 0.89 16.98
N ILE A 200 6.92 2.10 16.76
CA ILE A 200 7.05 3.16 17.76
C ILE A 200 5.99 2.87 18.83
N SER A 201 6.39 2.19 19.92
CA SER A 201 5.49 1.99 21.05
C SER A 201 5.10 3.35 21.62
N PRO A 202 3.81 3.72 21.63
CA PRO A 202 3.41 4.97 22.23
C PRO A 202 3.71 4.93 23.74
N VAL A 203 4.54 5.83 24.19
CA VAL A 203 4.74 6.08 25.62
C VAL A 203 3.47 6.75 26.14
N THR A 204 3.01 6.36 27.32
CA THR A 204 1.84 6.97 27.97
C THR A 204 2.04 8.50 28.04
N LEU A 205 1.02 9.26 27.67
CA LEU A 205 1.03 10.72 27.77
C LEU A 205 1.46 11.17 29.17
N PRO A 206 2.37 12.15 29.27
CA PRO A 206 2.67 12.79 30.56
C PRO A 206 1.39 13.32 31.21
N ASP A 207 1.32 13.30 32.54
CA ASP A 207 0.11 13.64 33.31
C ASP A 207 -0.43 15.05 33.03
N GLU A 208 0.43 16.00 32.70
CA GLU A 208 0.03 17.35 32.29
C GLU A 208 -0.80 17.37 31.00
N TYR A 209 -0.43 16.56 30.00
CA TYR A 209 -1.17 16.46 28.73
C TYR A 209 -2.39 15.53 28.84
N ARG A 210 -2.33 14.51 29.71
CA ARG A 210 -3.48 13.61 29.99
C ARG A 210 -4.66 14.38 30.59
N LYS A 211 -4.39 15.35 31.45
CA LYS A 211 -5.44 16.23 32.02
C LYS A 211 -6.12 17.11 30.97
N MET A 212 -5.41 17.40 29.88
CA MET A 212 -5.91 18.23 28.78
C MET A 212 -6.50 17.39 27.61
N GLU A 213 -6.42 16.07 27.67
CA GLU A 213 -6.77 15.18 26.56
C GLU A 213 -8.20 15.44 26.00
N ARG A 214 -9.18 15.56 26.87
CA ARG A 214 -10.57 15.89 26.47
C ARG A 214 -10.67 17.27 25.82
N THR A 215 -10.01 18.27 26.38
CA THR A 215 -9.99 19.62 25.82
C THR A 215 -9.32 19.66 24.45
N ILE A 216 -8.24 18.92 24.27
CA ILE A 216 -7.53 18.77 22.99
C ILE A 216 -8.46 18.09 21.97
N GLN A 217 -9.16 17.01 22.36
CA GLN A 217 -10.10 16.31 21.49
C GLN A 217 -11.27 17.25 21.06
N GLU A 218 -11.82 18.02 21.98
CA GLU A 218 -12.89 19.00 21.68
C GLU A 218 -12.39 20.06 20.69
N ILE A 219 -11.21 20.64 20.92
CA ILE A 219 -10.61 21.64 20.01
C ILE A 219 -10.42 21.06 18.60
N VAL A 220 -9.84 19.86 18.49
CA VAL A 220 -9.62 19.20 17.20
C VAL A 220 -10.96 18.93 16.48
N SER A 221 -11.97 18.45 17.20
CA SER A 221 -13.31 18.18 16.65
C SER A 221 -13.98 19.46 16.17
N GLN A 222 -13.91 20.53 16.94
CA GLN A 222 -14.45 21.84 16.55
C GLN A 222 -13.71 22.43 15.36
N ALA A 223 -12.37 22.37 15.35
CA ALA A 223 -11.56 22.85 14.23
C ALA A 223 -11.90 22.12 12.93
N LYS A 224 -12.08 20.80 13.01
CA LYS A 224 -12.51 19.98 11.86
C LYS A 224 -13.91 20.38 11.39
N TYR A 225 -14.89 20.47 12.30
CA TYR A 225 -16.24 20.88 11.98
C TYR A 225 -16.28 22.22 11.25
N TRP A 226 -15.58 23.23 11.78
CA TRP A 226 -15.57 24.57 11.16
C TRP A 226 -14.80 24.59 9.82
N SER A 227 -13.76 23.78 9.69
CA SER A 227 -13.04 23.61 8.42
C SER A 227 -13.95 23.02 7.34
N ASP A 228 -14.71 21.98 7.69
CA ASP A 228 -15.63 21.30 6.77
C ASP A 228 -16.80 22.25 6.40
N LYS A 229 -17.36 22.99 7.36
CA LYS A 229 -18.38 24.00 7.11
C LYS A 229 -17.87 25.15 6.23
N LYS A 230 -16.67 25.63 6.47
CA LYS A 230 -16.05 26.64 5.62
C LYS A 230 -15.89 26.13 4.19
N LYS A 231 -15.42 24.89 4.03
CA LYS A 231 -15.26 24.25 2.71
C LYS A 231 -16.62 24.15 2.00
N GLU A 232 -17.64 23.62 2.65
CA GLU A 232 -19.01 23.52 2.10
C GLU A 232 -19.51 24.86 1.56
N ILE A 233 -19.37 25.94 2.36
CA ILE A 233 -19.77 27.30 1.96
C ILE A 233 -18.94 27.80 0.78
N THR A 234 -17.61 27.64 0.83
CA THR A 234 -16.73 28.12 -0.25
C THR A 234 -16.93 27.38 -1.56
N ASP A 235 -17.18 26.06 -1.49
CA ASP A 235 -17.47 25.24 -2.68
C ASP A 235 -18.83 25.64 -3.28
N GLY A 236 -19.87 25.86 -2.46
CA GLY A 236 -21.17 26.34 -2.91
C GLY A 236 -21.10 27.72 -3.56
N VAL A 237 -20.39 28.67 -2.93
CA VAL A 237 -20.16 30.00 -3.47
C VAL A 237 -19.37 29.93 -4.78
N MET A 238 -18.35 29.08 -4.86
CA MET A 238 -17.56 28.89 -6.08
C MET A 238 -18.44 28.42 -7.25
N MET A 239 -19.31 27.44 -7.02
CA MET A 239 -20.26 26.96 -8.03
C MET A 239 -21.20 28.07 -8.51
N ALA A 240 -21.79 28.82 -7.58
CA ALA A 240 -22.70 29.91 -7.88
C ALA A 240 -21.98 31.05 -8.65
N MET A 241 -20.75 31.39 -8.30
CA MET A 241 -19.95 32.38 -9.02
C MET A 241 -19.58 31.92 -10.44
N VAL A 242 -19.33 30.61 -10.64
CA VAL A 242 -19.09 30.03 -11.97
C VAL A 242 -20.35 30.16 -12.83
N GLU A 243 -21.50 29.78 -12.29
CA GLU A 243 -22.79 29.84 -12.98
C GLU A 243 -23.20 31.29 -13.35
N ALA A 244 -22.94 32.24 -12.45
CA ALA A 244 -23.19 33.65 -12.68
C ALA A 244 -22.14 34.34 -13.58
N GLY A 245 -21.03 33.69 -13.89
CA GLY A 245 -19.91 34.28 -14.65
C GLY A 245 -19.13 35.35 -13.89
N GLU A 246 -19.31 35.44 -12.56
CA GLU A 246 -18.74 36.50 -11.73
C GLU A 246 -17.43 36.06 -11.06
N TYR A 247 -16.53 37.02 -10.86
CA TYR A 247 -15.22 36.79 -10.23
C TYR A 247 -15.08 37.41 -8.85
N SER A 248 -15.99 38.30 -8.45
CA SER A 248 -15.97 38.93 -7.12
C SER A 248 -17.37 39.26 -6.66
N TRP A 249 -17.69 38.82 -5.45
CA TRP A 249 -18.88 39.20 -4.73
C TRP A 249 -18.48 39.88 -3.41
N LYS A 250 -19.15 40.97 -3.07
CA LYS A 250 -18.90 41.73 -1.85
C LYS A 250 -20.20 41.93 -1.08
N GLY A 251 -20.22 41.48 0.16
CA GLY A 251 -21.22 41.85 1.16
C GLY A 251 -20.71 42.95 2.10
N ASP A 252 -21.43 43.20 3.18
CA ASP A 252 -21.07 44.23 4.16
C ASP A 252 -19.85 43.85 4.99
N ILE A 253 -19.66 42.54 5.26
CA ILE A 253 -18.64 42.05 6.18
C ILE A 253 -17.65 41.09 5.50
N ILE A 254 -18.08 40.41 4.42
CA ILE A 254 -17.28 39.39 3.72
C ILE A 254 -17.21 39.66 2.23
N SER A 255 -16.17 39.18 1.60
CA SER A 255 -16.05 39.15 0.14
C SER A 255 -15.52 37.81 -0.33
N PHE A 256 -16.00 37.38 -1.51
CA PHE A 256 -15.50 36.20 -2.20
C PHE A 256 -14.83 36.63 -3.51
N THR A 257 -13.68 36.06 -3.79
CA THR A 257 -12.97 36.32 -5.03
C THR A 257 -12.52 35.01 -5.65
N ARG A 258 -12.96 34.75 -6.88
CA ARG A 258 -12.54 33.62 -7.69
C ARG A 258 -11.34 34.03 -8.56
N LYS A 259 -10.28 33.24 -8.54
CA LYS A 259 -9.17 33.43 -9.48
C LYS A 259 -9.58 32.94 -10.86
N LYS A 260 -9.08 33.59 -11.89
CA LYS A 260 -9.22 33.10 -13.27
C LYS A 260 -8.44 31.80 -13.42
N ASP A 261 -8.95 30.89 -14.25
CA ASP A 261 -8.26 29.67 -14.58
C ASP A 261 -6.95 30.02 -15.27
N THR A 262 -5.86 29.41 -14.79
CA THR A 262 -4.52 29.65 -15.30
C THR A 262 -3.82 28.31 -15.53
N ILE A 263 -3.00 28.26 -16.55
CA ILE A 263 -2.12 27.12 -16.81
C ILE A 263 -0.85 27.32 -15.99
N ARG A 264 -0.63 26.48 -14.98
CA ARG A 264 0.64 26.43 -14.25
C ARG A 264 1.59 25.50 -14.99
N LYS A 265 2.79 25.99 -15.30
CA LYS A 265 3.89 25.12 -15.73
C LYS A 265 4.52 24.54 -14.47
N ASP A 266 4.53 23.24 -14.35
CA ASP A 266 5.21 22.55 -13.26
C ASP A 266 6.38 21.74 -13.82
N PHE A 267 7.41 21.52 -12.97
CA PHE A 267 8.56 20.74 -13.37
C PHE A 267 8.29 19.26 -13.06
N ASP A 268 8.27 18.44 -14.10
CA ASP A 268 8.13 16.99 -13.93
C ASP A 268 9.44 16.39 -13.44
N LYS A 269 9.53 16.34 -12.11
CA LYS A 269 10.69 15.81 -11.40
C LYS A 269 10.95 14.35 -11.74
N LYS A 270 9.88 13.53 -11.86
CA LYS A 270 10.00 12.10 -12.14
C LYS A 270 10.53 11.84 -13.55
N ALA A 271 9.98 12.54 -14.55
CA ALA A 271 10.47 12.45 -15.92
C ALA A 271 11.93 12.93 -16.02
N PHE A 272 12.27 14.03 -15.37
CA PHE A 272 13.65 14.54 -15.37
C PHE A 272 14.64 13.61 -14.71
N GLU A 273 14.28 12.97 -13.58
CA GLU A 273 15.11 11.97 -12.89
C GLU A 273 15.35 10.74 -13.76
N LYS A 274 14.31 10.31 -14.51
CA LYS A 274 14.39 9.18 -15.45
C LYS A 274 15.28 9.50 -16.64
N ASP A 275 15.09 10.66 -17.27
CA ASP A 275 15.76 11.03 -18.51
C ASP A 275 17.21 11.53 -18.28
N TYR A 276 17.47 12.11 -17.10
CA TYR A 276 18.75 12.74 -16.75
C TYR A 276 19.22 12.38 -15.33
N PRO A 277 19.42 11.07 -14.99
CA PRO A 277 19.70 10.64 -13.63
C PRO A 277 20.97 11.22 -13.01
N ASP A 278 22.02 11.38 -13.80
CA ASP A 278 23.30 11.95 -13.32
C ASP A 278 23.17 13.45 -13.04
N LEU A 279 22.42 14.16 -13.87
CA LEU A 279 22.16 15.58 -13.68
C LEU A 279 21.27 15.80 -12.47
N TYR A 280 20.25 14.95 -12.30
CA TYR A 280 19.37 14.98 -11.13
C TYR A 280 20.16 14.78 -9.83
N LYS A 281 21.00 13.72 -9.75
CA LYS A 281 21.87 13.45 -8.58
C LYS A 281 22.82 14.61 -8.28
N LYS A 282 23.39 15.23 -9.30
CA LYS A 282 24.31 16.38 -9.13
C LYS A 282 23.69 17.57 -8.45
N TYR A 283 22.38 17.77 -8.62
CA TYR A 283 21.64 18.93 -8.06
C TYR A 283 20.77 18.56 -6.84
N LEU A 284 20.77 17.29 -6.39
CA LEU A 284 20.16 16.92 -5.12
C LEU A 284 20.92 17.58 -3.96
N LYS A 285 20.17 18.15 -3.02
CA LYS A 285 20.70 18.67 -1.76
C LYS A 285 20.04 17.92 -0.61
N GLU A 286 20.86 17.40 0.27
CA GLU A 286 20.38 16.90 1.55
C GLU A 286 20.10 18.09 2.47
N ILE A 287 18.85 18.23 2.88
CA ILE A 287 18.44 19.29 3.81
C ILE A 287 17.95 18.57 5.07
N PRO A 288 18.58 18.82 6.24
CA PRO A 288 18.07 18.26 7.48
C PRO A 288 16.67 18.80 7.75
N VAL A 289 15.71 17.90 7.91
CA VAL A 289 14.31 18.24 8.23
C VAL A 289 14.06 17.86 9.67
N VAL A 290 13.69 18.85 10.49
CA VAL A 290 13.26 18.59 11.87
C VAL A 290 11.91 17.86 11.81
N GLY A 291 11.79 16.78 12.57
CA GLY A 291 10.54 16.02 12.68
C GLY A 291 9.39 16.92 13.16
N SER A 292 8.18 16.64 12.70
CA SER A 292 6.97 17.35 13.12
C SER A 292 6.12 16.47 14.04
N VAL A 293 5.37 17.12 14.94
CA VAL A 293 4.39 16.45 15.80
C VAL A 293 3.04 16.42 15.06
N THR A 294 2.43 15.26 15.00
CA THR A 294 1.08 15.09 14.45
C THR A 294 0.12 14.73 15.57
N LEU A 295 -0.95 15.50 15.71
CA LEU A 295 -2.05 15.22 16.62
C LEU A 295 -3.12 14.43 15.86
N LYS A 296 -3.49 13.26 16.38
CA LYS A 296 -4.63 12.46 15.90
C LYS A 296 -5.56 12.18 17.06
N THR A 297 -6.86 12.30 16.85
CA THR A 297 -7.87 11.77 17.76
C THR A 297 -8.06 10.29 17.47
N ILE A 298 -8.08 9.49 18.53
CA ILE A 298 -8.25 8.03 18.48
C ILE A 298 -9.74 7.72 18.55
#